data_657f75c8db692db794b05350239bf1ea
#
_entry.id   657f75c8db692db794b05350239bf1ea
#
_cell.length_a   1.000
_cell.length_b   1.000
_cell.length_c   1.000
_cell.angle_alpha   90.00
_cell.angle_beta   90.00
_cell.angle_gamma   90.00
#
_symmetry.space_group_name_H-M   'P 1'
#
loop_
_entity.id
_entity.type
_entity.pdbx_description
1 polymer ?
#
loop_
_entity_poly.entity_id
_entity_poly.type
_entity_poly.pdbx_seq_one_letter_code
_entity_poly.pdbx_strand_id
1 'polypeptide(L)'
;MWVFGYGSLLWNPGFEPIEQMRADLPGYRRSFCMLSIHHRGTPEDPGLVLALDAAETADVCAGLALRVDEREAEHVLQELRARELISSAYVERWVDLPLADGRRERAVTYVVDRDHAQYCCYGLDQQAEIIARAVGGRGSNSEYLFKTADMLRDLGIPDPQLDYLAKKVANLTKSA
;
A
#
# COMPACT_ATOMS: atom_id res chain seq x y z
N MET A 1 0.25 7.31 19.06
CA MET A 1 1.08 6.61 18.03
C MET A 1 0.61 7.04 16.65
N TRP A 2 1.53 7.21 15.68
CA TRP A 2 1.19 7.48 14.28
C TRP A 2 1.45 6.26 13.40
N VAL A 3 0.64 6.09 12.35
CA VAL A 3 0.78 5.04 11.32
C VAL A 3 0.85 5.73 9.97
N PHE A 4 1.80 5.35 9.10
CA PHE A 4 1.85 5.84 7.73
C PHE A 4 1.20 4.83 6.79
N GLY A 5 0.10 5.24 6.17
CA GLY A 5 -0.65 4.48 5.17
C GLY A 5 -0.35 4.94 3.75
N TYR A 6 -0.03 4.00 2.87
CA TYR A 6 0.30 4.26 1.46
C TYR A 6 -0.49 3.37 0.48
N GLY A 7 -1.13 2.34 0.95
CA GLY A 7 -1.90 1.34 0.20
C GLY A 7 -3.28 1.11 0.80
N SER A 8 -3.60 -0.14 1.16
CA SER A 8 -4.92 -0.49 1.71
C SER A 8 -5.27 0.25 3.01
N LEU A 9 -4.29 0.69 3.79
CA LEU A 9 -4.52 1.52 4.99
C LEU A 9 -5.14 2.89 4.68
N LEU A 10 -5.06 3.37 3.44
CA LEU A 10 -5.70 4.63 3.03
C LEU A 10 -7.23 4.57 3.11
N TRP A 11 -7.82 3.40 2.83
CA TRP A 11 -9.27 3.19 2.78
C TRP A 11 -9.78 2.12 3.75
N ASN A 12 -8.91 1.37 4.37
CA ASN A 12 -9.23 0.37 5.39
C ASN A 12 -8.09 0.27 6.41
N PRO A 13 -7.92 1.25 7.30
CA PRO A 13 -6.86 1.21 8.30
C PRO A 13 -7.05 0.09 9.34
N GLY A 14 -8.28 -0.36 9.58
CA GLY A 14 -8.62 -1.36 10.61
C GLY A 14 -8.82 -0.75 12.01
N PHE A 15 -8.69 0.56 12.13
CA PHE A 15 -8.94 1.33 13.37
C PHE A 15 -9.50 2.70 13.02
N GLU A 16 -10.09 3.39 13.99
CA GLU A 16 -10.58 4.77 13.83
C GLU A 16 -9.48 5.76 14.21
N PRO A 17 -8.91 6.50 13.26
CA PRO A 17 -7.88 7.48 13.59
C PRO A 17 -8.50 8.72 14.27
N ILE A 18 -7.90 9.17 15.38
CA ILE A 18 -8.32 10.41 16.06
C ILE A 18 -7.85 11.68 15.34
N GLU A 19 -6.91 11.55 14.42
CA GLU A 19 -6.40 12.61 13.55
C GLU A 19 -5.85 11.96 12.28
N GLN A 20 -6.10 12.59 11.12
CA GLN A 20 -5.50 12.15 9.86
C GLN A 20 -5.08 13.34 9.02
N MET A 21 -3.97 13.21 8.34
CA MET A 21 -3.51 14.23 7.39
C MET A 21 -2.59 13.64 6.34
N ARG A 22 -2.46 14.38 5.25
CA ARG A 22 -1.49 14.05 4.21
C ARG A 22 -0.06 14.13 4.77
N ALA A 23 0.77 13.17 4.36
CA ALA A 23 2.17 13.14 4.70
C ALA A 23 2.99 12.61 3.52
N ASP A 24 4.21 13.11 3.40
CA ASP A 24 5.12 12.78 2.33
C ASP A 24 6.37 12.11 2.93
N LEU A 25 6.53 10.80 2.70
CA LEU A 25 7.65 10.02 3.25
C LEU A 25 8.80 9.96 2.24
N PRO A 26 9.94 10.64 2.52
CA PRO A 26 11.10 10.64 1.63
C PRO A 26 11.86 9.31 1.68
N GLY A 27 12.55 8.97 0.58
CA GLY A 27 13.36 7.76 0.46
C GLY A 27 12.56 6.49 0.20
N TYR A 28 11.28 6.62 -0.14
CA TYR A 28 10.39 5.51 -0.45
C TYR A 28 9.50 5.82 -1.64
N ARG A 29 9.04 4.76 -2.30
CA ARG A 29 8.02 4.81 -3.34
C ARG A 29 6.95 3.74 -3.13
N ARG A 30 5.73 4.02 -3.53
CA ARG A 30 4.66 3.04 -3.66
C ARG A 30 4.81 2.27 -4.95
N SER A 31 4.76 0.95 -4.90
CA SER A 31 4.89 0.11 -6.10
C SER A 31 4.11 -1.19 -5.96
N PHE A 32 3.58 -1.72 -7.07
CA PHE A 32 3.09 -3.10 -7.16
C PHE A 32 4.28 -4.05 -7.29
N CYS A 33 5.00 -4.25 -6.21
CA CYS A 33 6.23 -5.04 -6.17
C CYS A 33 6.16 -6.25 -5.23
N MET A 34 4.94 -6.66 -4.83
CA MET A 34 4.75 -7.84 -4.01
C MET A 34 3.68 -8.76 -4.59
N LEU A 35 4.04 -10.04 -4.77
CA LEU A 35 3.11 -11.09 -5.15
C LEU A 35 2.12 -11.36 -4.02
N SER A 36 0.84 -11.37 -4.34
CA SER A 36 -0.24 -11.72 -3.42
C SER A 36 -0.74 -13.12 -3.72
N ILE A 37 -0.45 -14.06 -2.84
CA ILE A 37 -0.81 -15.48 -2.97
C ILE A 37 -1.99 -15.90 -2.08
N HIS A 38 -2.59 -14.96 -1.35
CA HIS A 38 -3.72 -15.21 -0.45
C HIS A 38 -4.87 -14.22 -0.65
N HIS A 39 -4.56 -12.91 -0.66
CA HIS A 39 -5.57 -11.86 -0.60
C HIS A 39 -6.13 -11.49 -1.98
N ARG A 40 -5.26 -11.29 -2.98
CA ARG A 40 -5.61 -10.82 -4.33
C ARG A 40 -5.14 -11.74 -5.45
N GLY A 41 -4.77 -12.96 -5.10
CA GLY A 41 -4.38 -14.06 -5.96
C GLY A 41 -4.26 -15.33 -5.15
N THR A 42 -3.81 -16.40 -5.81
CA THR A 42 -3.52 -17.71 -5.23
C THR A 42 -2.06 -18.09 -5.48
N PRO A 43 -1.53 -19.17 -4.87
CA PRO A 43 -0.19 -19.64 -5.20
C PRO A 43 -0.02 -20.01 -6.68
N GLU A 44 -1.08 -20.50 -7.34
CA GLU A 44 -1.09 -20.93 -8.74
C GLU A 44 -1.26 -19.76 -9.71
N ASP A 45 -2.00 -18.72 -9.31
CA ASP A 45 -2.19 -17.48 -10.07
C ASP A 45 -2.04 -16.26 -9.13
N PRO A 46 -0.80 -15.86 -8.83
CA PRO A 46 -0.54 -14.76 -7.93
C PRO A 46 -1.05 -13.43 -8.48
N GLY A 47 -1.65 -12.62 -7.60
CA GLY A 47 -1.92 -11.22 -7.89
C GLY A 47 -0.76 -10.33 -7.46
N LEU A 48 -0.97 -9.03 -7.51
CA LEU A 48 -0.02 -8.01 -7.06
C LEU A 48 -0.67 -7.11 -6.01
N VAL A 49 0.10 -6.76 -4.99
CA VAL A 49 -0.29 -5.73 -4.03
C VAL A 49 0.79 -4.67 -3.91
N LEU A 50 0.35 -3.48 -3.51
CA LEU A 50 1.24 -2.36 -3.28
C LEU A 50 2.12 -2.63 -2.06
N ALA A 51 3.38 -2.28 -2.20
CA ALA A 51 4.30 -2.20 -1.10
C ALA A 51 5.02 -0.85 -1.09
N LEU A 52 5.49 -0.46 0.09
CA LEU A 52 6.42 0.63 0.28
C LEU A 52 7.81 0.09 0.00
N ASP A 53 8.38 0.51 -1.10
CA ASP A 53 9.69 0.07 -1.54
C ASP A 53 10.73 1.15 -1.25
N ALA A 54 11.88 0.76 -0.68
CA ALA A 54 12.98 1.68 -0.48
C ALA A 54 13.47 2.23 -1.82
N ALA A 55 13.74 3.52 -1.88
CA ALA A 55 14.11 4.22 -3.09
C ALA A 55 15.24 5.22 -2.81
N GLU A 56 15.63 6.00 -3.80
CA GLU A 56 16.61 7.07 -3.58
C GLU A 56 16.01 8.17 -2.69
N THR A 57 16.86 8.94 -2.00
CA THR A 57 16.39 9.98 -1.10
C THR A 57 15.58 11.09 -1.78
N ALA A 58 15.71 11.23 -3.09
CA ALA A 58 14.91 12.16 -3.89
C ALA A 58 13.47 11.66 -4.15
N ASP A 59 13.23 10.35 -4.04
CA ASP A 59 11.88 9.79 -4.17
C ASP A 59 11.05 10.06 -2.91
N VAL A 60 9.76 10.28 -3.11
CA VAL A 60 8.82 10.58 -2.03
C VAL A 60 7.55 9.77 -2.24
N CYS A 61 7.13 9.05 -1.22
CA CYS A 61 5.83 8.41 -1.20
C CYS A 61 4.82 9.29 -0.46
N ALA A 62 3.88 9.87 -1.19
CA ALA A 62 2.77 10.59 -0.59
C ALA A 62 1.70 9.61 -0.08
N GLY A 63 1.17 9.85 1.13
CA GLY A 63 0.20 9.00 1.78
C GLY A 63 -0.55 9.72 2.89
N LEU A 64 -1.07 8.95 3.84
CA LEU A 64 -1.74 9.47 5.05
C LEU A 64 -0.94 9.13 6.31
N ALA A 65 -0.78 10.13 7.16
CA ALA A 65 -0.46 9.96 8.57
C ALA A 65 -1.78 9.78 9.35
N LEU A 66 -1.91 8.67 10.05
CA LEU A 66 -3.07 8.28 10.82
C LEU A 66 -2.69 8.21 12.29
N ARG A 67 -3.29 9.06 13.12
CA ARG A 67 -3.01 9.08 14.56
C ARG A 67 -3.92 8.11 15.28
N VAL A 68 -3.33 7.20 16.03
CA VAL A 68 -4.01 6.25 16.92
C VAL A 68 -4.08 6.87 18.33
N ASP A 69 -5.22 6.73 19.01
CA ASP A 69 -5.35 7.07 20.44
C ASP A 69 -4.30 6.30 21.25
N GLU A 70 -3.66 6.93 22.22
CA GLU A 70 -2.62 6.29 23.03
C GLU A 70 -3.12 5.07 23.81
N ARG A 71 -4.41 5.09 24.19
CA ARG A 71 -5.07 3.98 24.89
C ARG A 71 -5.23 2.73 24.03
N GLU A 72 -5.34 2.90 22.70
CA GLU A 72 -5.53 1.83 21.73
C GLU A 72 -4.22 1.46 21.01
N ALA A 73 -3.12 2.20 21.24
CA ALA A 73 -1.91 2.12 20.44
C ALA A 73 -1.30 0.72 20.40
N GLU A 74 -1.25 0.03 21.53
CA GLU A 74 -0.68 -1.32 21.60
C GLU A 74 -1.57 -2.34 20.90
N HIS A 75 -2.88 -2.27 21.10
CA HIS A 75 -3.86 -3.14 20.44
C HIS A 75 -3.82 -2.95 18.93
N VAL A 76 -3.88 -1.72 18.45
CA VAL A 76 -3.82 -1.39 17.02
C VAL A 76 -2.50 -1.88 16.41
N LEU A 77 -1.38 -1.72 17.10
CA LEU A 77 -0.09 -2.20 16.61
C LEU A 77 -0.06 -3.72 16.48
N GLN A 78 -0.65 -4.46 17.41
CA GLN A 78 -0.78 -5.92 17.33
C GLN A 78 -1.64 -6.36 16.15
N GLU A 79 -2.79 -5.70 15.91
CA GLU A 79 -3.67 -5.97 14.77
C GLU A 79 -2.98 -5.67 13.42
N LEU A 80 -2.24 -4.56 13.34
CA LEU A 80 -1.45 -4.23 12.15
C LEU A 80 -0.37 -5.28 11.89
N ARG A 81 0.35 -5.73 12.90
CA ARG A 81 1.35 -6.81 12.78
C ARG A 81 0.71 -8.11 12.32
N ALA A 82 -0.41 -8.50 12.91
CA ALA A 82 -1.14 -9.72 12.52
C ALA A 82 -1.60 -9.66 11.05
N ARG A 83 -1.93 -8.46 10.55
CA ARG A 83 -2.37 -8.24 9.17
C ARG A 83 -1.22 -8.16 8.17
N GLU A 84 -0.19 -7.37 8.48
CA GLU A 84 0.85 -7.00 7.52
C GLU A 84 2.04 -7.98 7.53
N LEU A 85 2.32 -8.63 8.66
CA LEU A 85 3.46 -9.53 8.80
C LEU A 85 3.12 -11.01 8.59
N ILE A 86 1.92 -11.33 8.13
CA ILE A 86 1.42 -12.71 7.96
C ILE A 86 2.31 -13.56 7.01
N SER A 87 2.88 -12.97 6.00
CA SER A 87 3.75 -13.66 5.02
C SER A 87 5.23 -13.41 5.25
N SER A 88 5.60 -12.61 6.27
CA SER A 88 6.97 -12.12 6.48
C SER A 88 7.59 -11.35 5.29
N ALA A 89 6.77 -11.00 4.29
CA ALA A 89 7.21 -10.24 3.12
C ALA A 89 7.36 -8.73 3.39
N TYR A 90 6.87 -8.28 4.52
CA TYR A 90 7.04 -6.90 5.00
C TYR A 90 7.89 -6.87 6.27
N VAL A 91 8.60 -5.76 6.42
CA VAL A 91 9.36 -5.42 7.62
C VAL A 91 8.74 -4.18 8.26
N GLU A 92 8.42 -4.25 9.55
CA GLU A 92 7.98 -3.08 10.32
C GLU A 92 9.12 -2.07 10.42
N ARG A 93 8.83 -0.81 10.12
CA ARG A 93 9.77 0.32 10.24
C ARG A 93 9.13 1.46 11.00
N TRP A 94 9.92 2.08 11.85
CA TRP A 94 9.60 3.35 12.50
C TRP A 94 10.34 4.46 11.76
N VAL A 95 9.60 5.38 11.18
CA VAL A 95 10.13 6.44 10.31
C VAL A 95 9.84 7.82 10.88
N ASP A 96 10.70 8.78 10.58
CA ASP A 96 10.44 10.20 10.84
C ASP A 96 9.58 10.74 9.71
N LEU A 97 8.31 11.01 9.99
CA LEU A 97 7.31 11.40 9.02
C LEU A 97 7.05 12.91 9.07
N PRO A 98 7.41 13.65 8.03
CA PRO A 98 6.99 15.04 7.89
C PRO A 98 5.49 15.12 7.64
N LEU A 99 4.78 15.92 8.42
CA LEU A 99 3.35 16.16 8.28
C LEU A 99 3.07 17.43 7.48
N ALA A 100 1.90 17.50 6.85
CA ALA A 100 1.50 18.64 6.01
C ALA A 100 1.42 19.98 6.77
N ASP A 101 1.26 19.95 8.08
CA ASP A 101 1.23 21.14 8.96
C ASP A 101 2.61 21.57 9.49
N GLY A 102 3.67 20.90 9.04
CA GLY A 102 5.05 21.20 9.42
C GLY A 102 5.57 20.43 10.64
N ARG A 103 4.73 19.67 11.34
CA ARG A 103 5.19 18.77 12.41
C ARG A 103 6.02 17.63 11.82
N ARG A 104 6.86 17.04 12.63
CA ARG A 104 7.56 15.77 12.35
C ARG A 104 7.21 14.79 13.44
N GLU A 105 6.68 13.65 13.03
CA GLU A 105 6.20 12.63 13.97
C GLU A 105 6.87 11.29 13.69
N ARG A 106 7.03 10.49 14.73
CA ARG A 106 7.50 9.11 14.57
C ARG A 106 6.33 8.21 14.25
N ALA A 107 6.34 7.63 13.06
CA ALA A 107 5.27 6.76 12.56
C ALA A 107 5.74 5.34 12.28
N VAL A 108 4.88 4.34 12.53
CA VAL A 108 5.08 2.98 12.09
C VAL A 108 4.57 2.83 10.65
N THR A 109 5.30 2.06 9.85
CA THR A 109 4.89 1.65 8.49
C THR A 109 5.50 0.29 8.15
N TYR A 110 5.05 -0.31 7.06
CA TYR A 110 5.48 -1.64 6.62
C TYR A 110 6.13 -1.53 5.25
N VAL A 111 7.39 -1.94 5.17
CA VAL A 111 8.25 -1.84 3.98
C VAL A 111 8.50 -3.24 3.44
N VAL A 112 8.48 -3.41 2.12
CA VAL A 112 8.74 -4.72 1.52
C VAL A 112 10.17 -5.18 1.81
N ASP A 113 10.31 -6.47 2.13
CA ASP A 113 11.61 -7.13 2.15
C ASP A 113 11.97 -7.57 0.71
N ARG A 114 13.00 -6.93 0.13
CA ARG A 114 13.44 -7.23 -1.24
C ARG A 114 14.07 -8.61 -1.40
N ASP A 115 14.53 -9.22 -0.31
CA ASP A 115 15.11 -10.55 -0.31
C ASP A 115 14.03 -11.64 -0.16
N HIS A 116 12.77 -11.25 0.11
CA HIS A 116 11.66 -12.19 0.24
C HIS A 116 11.21 -12.73 -1.13
N ALA A 117 10.85 -14.03 -1.17
CA ALA A 117 10.44 -14.73 -2.41
C ALA A 117 9.21 -14.12 -3.11
N GLN A 118 8.37 -13.36 -2.40
CA GLN A 118 7.22 -12.66 -2.98
C GLN A 118 7.57 -11.28 -3.57
N TYR A 119 8.80 -10.77 -3.37
CA TYR A 119 9.21 -9.54 -4.02
C TYR A 119 9.32 -9.72 -5.53
N CYS A 120 8.83 -8.75 -6.29
CA CYS A 120 8.89 -8.78 -7.75
C CYS A 120 9.08 -7.38 -8.32
N CYS A 121 9.61 -7.32 -9.55
CA CYS A 121 9.82 -6.08 -10.27
C CYS A 121 9.36 -6.25 -11.72
N TYR A 122 8.05 -6.02 -11.96
CA TYR A 122 7.45 -6.13 -13.27
C TYR A 122 7.23 -4.76 -13.91
N GLY A 123 7.30 -4.69 -15.24
CA GLY A 123 6.87 -3.51 -15.98
C GLY A 123 5.36 -3.26 -15.87
N LEU A 124 4.92 -2.02 -16.09
CA LEU A 124 3.51 -1.63 -15.89
C LEU A 124 2.52 -2.46 -16.74
N ASP A 125 2.91 -2.86 -17.95
CA ASP A 125 2.07 -3.68 -18.82
C ASP A 125 1.84 -5.08 -18.25
N GLN A 126 2.90 -5.71 -17.76
CA GLN A 126 2.82 -7.01 -17.11
C GLN A 126 2.05 -6.93 -15.78
N GLN A 127 2.25 -5.87 -15.00
CA GLN A 127 1.45 -5.61 -13.80
C GLN A 127 -0.04 -5.53 -14.15
N ALA A 128 -0.40 -4.80 -15.21
CA ALA A 128 -1.79 -4.65 -15.63
C ALA A 128 -2.43 -5.99 -16.02
N GLU A 129 -1.71 -6.85 -16.75
CA GLU A 129 -2.19 -8.18 -17.13
C GLU A 129 -2.42 -9.08 -15.91
N ILE A 130 -1.50 -9.07 -14.94
CA ILE A 130 -1.64 -9.84 -13.70
C ILE A 130 -2.85 -9.32 -12.90
N ILE A 131 -2.94 -7.99 -12.69
CA ILE A 131 -4.00 -7.38 -11.90
C ILE A 131 -5.38 -7.59 -12.54
N ALA A 132 -5.48 -7.60 -13.86
CA ALA A 132 -6.74 -7.79 -14.56
C ALA A 132 -7.38 -9.17 -14.33
N ARG A 133 -6.56 -10.23 -14.18
CA ARG A 133 -7.04 -11.62 -14.09
C ARG A 133 -7.09 -12.18 -12.67
N ALA A 134 -6.14 -11.78 -11.82
CA ALA A 134 -5.97 -12.43 -10.53
C ALA A 134 -7.11 -12.17 -9.55
N VAL A 135 -7.52 -13.24 -8.85
CA VAL A 135 -8.57 -13.19 -7.82
C VAL A 135 -8.09 -13.99 -6.62
N GLY A 136 -8.22 -13.44 -5.42
CA GLY A 136 -7.84 -14.09 -4.17
C GLY A 136 -8.96 -14.10 -3.13
N GLY A 137 -8.63 -14.52 -1.93
CA GLY A 137 -9.60 -14.69 -0.84
C GLY A 137 -10.30 -13.39 -0.39
N ARG A 138 -9.75 -12.21 -0.73
CA ARG A 138 -10.34 -10.89 -0.43
C ARG A 138 -10.88 -10.19 -1.68
N GLY A 139 -11.13 -10.91 -2.76
CA GLY A 139 -11.69 -10.39 -3.99
C GLY A 139 -10.66 -10.19 -5.12
N SER A 140 -11.10 -9.58 -6.22
CA SER A 140 -10.26 -9.38 -7.40
C SER A 140 -9.12 -8.40 -7.15
N ASN A 141 -8.03 -8.60 -7.87
CA ASN A 141 -6.89 -7.69 -7.80
C ASN A 141 -7.20 -6.34 -8.45
N SER A 142 -8.05 -6.33 -9.47
CA SER A 142 -8.54 -5.09 -10.09
C SER A 142 -9.35 -4.23 -9.12
N GLU A 143 -10.20 -4.81 -8.27
CA GLU A 143 -10.91 -4.06 -7.21
C GLU A 143 -9.95 -3.36 -6.24
N TYR A 144 -8.88 -4.04 -5.84
CA TYR A 144 -7.86 -3.47 -4.97
C TYR A 144 -7.18 -2.27 -5.62
N LEU A 145 -6.78 -2.39 -6.90
CA LEU A 145 -6.19 -1.30 -7.66
C LEU A 145 -7.16 -0.11 -7.75
N PHE A 146 -8.41 -0.34 -8.14
CA PHE A 146 -9.38 0.76 -8.33
C PHE A 146 -9.68 1.48 -7.02
N LYS A 147 -9.94 0.75 -5.93
CA LYS A 147 -10.16 1.36 -4.61
C LYS A 147 -8.99 2.22 -4.16
N THR A 148 -7.77 1.79 -4.41
CA THR A 148 -6.58 2.56 -4.00
C THR A 148 -6.38 3.78 -4.90
N ALA A 149 -6.55 3.63 -6.21
CA ALA A 149 -6.42 4.74 -7.17
C ALA A 149 -7.51 5.81 -6.92
N ASP A 150 -8.74 5.41 -6.65
CA ASP A 150 -9.84 6.33 -6.34
C ASP A 150 -9.57 7.08 -5.02
N MET A 151 -9.15 6.37 -3.97
CA MET A 151 -8.81 7.00 -2.69
C MET A 151 -7.67 8.03 -2.84
N LEU A 152 -6.62 7.70 -3.58
CA LEU A 152 -5.53 8.65 -3.82
C LEU A 152 -6.01 9.90 -4.57
N ARG A 153 -6.91 9.72 -5.54
CA ARG A 153 -7.53 10.83 -6.28
C ARG A 153 -8.38 11.72 -5.36
N ASP A 154 -9.20 11.11 -4.51
CA ASP A 154 -10.05 11.82 -3.54
C ASP A 154 -9.21 12.60 -2.51
N LEU A 155 -8.04 12.08 -2.15
CA LEU A 155 -7.07 12.74 -1.28
C LEU A 155 -6.23 13.81 -2.00
N GLY A 156 -6.40 13.98 -3.32
CA GLY A 156 -5.57 14.89 -4.11
C GLY A 156 -4.10 14.48 -4.18
N ILE A 157 -3.80 13.20 -4.06
CA ILE A 157 -2.47 12.61 -4.17
C ILE A 157 -2.29 12.06 -5.59
N PRO A 158 -1.55 12.73 -6.49
CA PRO A 158 -1.34 12.22 -7.83
C PRO A 158 -0.42 10.99 -7.82
N ASP A 159 -0.81 9.95 -8.53
CA ASP A 159 0.01 8.76 -8.77
C ASP A 159 -0.12 8.32 -10.23
N PRO A 160 0.76 8.81 -11.12
CA PRO A 160 0.67 8.54 -12.56
C PRO A 160 0.76 7.05 -12.91
N GLN A 161 1.47 6.23 -12.10
CA GLN A 161 1.58 4.80 -12.35
C GLN A 161 0.27 4.09 -12.04
N LEU A 162 -0.37 4.41 -10.91
CA LEU A 162 -1.67 3.85 -10.58
C LEU A 162 -2.75 4.31 -11.55
N ASP A 163 -2.73 5.56 -11.99
CA ASP A 163 -3.65 6.06 -13.00
C ASP A 163 -3.51 5.33 -14.34
N TYR A 164 -2.26 5.08 -14.77
CA TYR A 164 -1.99 4.27 -15.95
C TYR A 164 -2.52 2.84 -15.80
N LEU A 165 -2.19 2.17 -14.68
CA LEU A 165 -2.64 0.81 -14.40
C LEU A 165 -4.17 0.73 -14.35
N ALA A 166 -4.83 1.66 -13.67
CA ALA A 166 -6.29 1.69 -13.57
C ALA A 166 -6.97 1.78 -14.95
N LYS A 167 -6.48 2.66 -15.83
CA LYS A 167 -6.98 2.79 -17.21
C LYS A 167 -6.74 1.50 -18.01
N LYS A 168 -5.55 0.92 -17.93
CA LYS A 168 -5.20 -0.26 -18.70
C LYS A 168 -5.97 -1.50 -18.23
N VAL A 169 -6.05 -1.73 -16.92
CA VAL A 169 -6.84 -2.83 -16.32
C VAL A 169 -8.32 -2.69 -16.65
N ALA A 170 -8.89 -1.49 -16.58
CA ALA A 170 -10.28 -1.27 -16.96
C ALA A 170 -10.57 -1.61 -18.43
N ASN A 171 -9.62 -1.44 -19.33
CA ASN A 171 -9.76 -1.85 -20.73
C ASN A 171 -9.66 -3.38 -20.89
N LEU A 172 -8.71 -4.01 -20.20
CA LEU A 172 -8.53 -5.47 -20.25
C LEU A 172 -9.74 -6.20 -19.69
N THR A 173 -10.33 -5.75 -18.59
CA THR A 173 -11.49 -6.38 -17.95
C THR A 173 -12.82 -6.17 -18.70
N LYS A 174 -12.91 -5.17 -19.60
CA LYS A 174 -14.10 -4.98 -20.47
C LYS A 174 -14.04 -5.84 -21.74
N SER A 175 -12.86 -6.30 -22.11
CA SER A 175 -12.61 -7.06 -23.34
C SER A 175 -12.61 -8.58 -23.10
N ALA A 176 -12.70 -9.01 -21.84
CA ALA A 176 -12.78 -10.40 -21.41
C ALA A 176 -14.23 -10.78 -21.10
#